data_1a19c93bbc943d0f72ad479c7ca2cedb
#
_entry.id   1a19c93bbc943d0f72ad479c7ca2cedb
#
_cell.length_a   1.000
_cell.length_b   1.000
_cell.length_c   1.000
_cell.angle_alpha   90.00
_cell.angle_beta   90.00
_cell.angle_gamma   90.00
#
_symmetry.space_group_name_H-M   'P 1'
#
loop_
_entity.id
_entity.type
_entity.pdbx_description
1 polymer ?
#
loop_
_entity_poly.entity_id
_entity_poly.type
_entity_poly.pdbx_seq_one_letter_code
_entity_poly.pdbx_strand_id
1 'polypeptide(L)'
;MEIEYTIEKSHRRTLSMEVKPDGTVMIKAPKFVSDAEIGRFVSSRSDWIEKTVKKVLVKNAGLSEVERMTDTELRVLKRKARAMIMPLVEEYADLMGVTYGTVSIRAQKTRWGSCSSKGNLNFNCLLALCPEGVMRYVVVHELSHRRHMNHSKTFWSMVEEYMPDYKEQKLYLKRNGDLLMARL
;
A
#
# COMPACT_ATOMS: atom_id res chain seq x y z
N MET A 1 -5.85 -20.29 25.33
CA MET A 1 -6.80 -20.45 24.18
C MET A 1 -6.05 -21.23 23.10
N GLU A 2 -6.66 -22.26 22.52
CA GLU A 2 -6.05 -22.99 21.41
C GLU A 2 -6.19 -22.14 20.14
N ILE A 3 -5.05 -21.81 19.51
CA ILE A 3 -5.04 -20.96 18.31
C ILE A 3 -5.25 -21.88 17.11
N GLU A 4 -6.36 -21.72 16.42
CA GLU A 4 -6.59 -22.39 15.14
C GLU A 4 -5.73 -21.76 14.04
N TYR A 5 -5.00 -22.60 13.30
CA TYR A 5 -4.17 -22.17 12.20
C TYR A 5 -4.13 -23.19 11.07
N THR A 6 -3.85 -22.71 9.87
CA THR A 6 -3.64 -23.54 8.67
C THR A 6 -2.16 -23.58 8.31
N ILE A 7 -1.67 -24.72 7.80
CA ILE A 7 -0.26 -24.90 7.43
C ILE A 7 -0.16 -25.06 5.91
N GLU A 8 0.71 -24.26 5.31
CA GLU A 8 1.12 -24.37 3.90
C GLU A 8 2.60 -24.74 3.84
N LYS A 9 2.91 -26.01 3.49
CA LYS A 9 4.30 -26.48 3.31
C LYS A 9 4.77 -26.31 1.87
N SER A 10 5.94 -25.68 1.66
CA SER A 10 6.52 -25.42 0.35
C SER A 10 8.05 -25.52 0.35
N HIS A 11 8.70 -25.34 -0.82
CA HIS A 11 10.17 -25.33 -0.96
C HIS A 11 10.84 -24.05 -0.46
N ARG A 12 10.29 -23.42 0.59
CA ARG A 12 10.87 -22.24 1.22
C ARG A 12 11.93 -22.62 2.27
N ARG A 13 12.76 -21.65 2.65
CA ARG A 13 13.83 -21.85 3.65
C ARG A 13 13.46 -21.34 5.04
N THR A 14 12.40 -20.55 5.17
CA THR A 14 12.04 -19.89 6.43
C THR A 14 10.60 -20.18 6.83
N LEU A 15 10.35 -20.26 8.13
CA LEU A 15 9.04 -20.30 8.72
C LEU A 15 8.48 -18.88 8.82
N SER A 16 7.24 -18.66 8.40
CA SER A 16 6.57 -17.36 8.57
C SER A 16 5.09 -17.55 8.90
N MET A 17 4.52 -16.51 9.50
CA MET A 17 3.13 -16.46 9.92
C MET A 17 2.47 -15.25 9.29
N GLU A 18 1.22 -15.41 8.89
CA GLU A 18 0.37 -14.38 8.32
C GLU A 18 -1.03 -14.47 8.92
N VAL A 19 -1.60 -13.33 9.32
CA VAL A 19 -3.01 -13.26 9.71
C VAL A 19 -3.78 -12.69 8.52
N LYS A 20 -4.71 -13.47 7.99
CA LYS A 20 -5.55 -13.10 6.85
C LYS A 20 -6.61 -12.07 7.25
N PRO A 21 -7.22 -11.37 6.29
CA PRO A 21 -8.29 -10.40 6.56
C PRO A 21 -9.49 -10.97 7.33
N ASP A 22 -9.82 -12.24 7.16
CA ASP A 22 -10.88 -12.95 7.88
C ASP A 22 -10.51 -13.38 9.31
N GLY A 23 -9.28 -13.05 9.75
CA GLY A 23 -8.74 -13.47 11.05
C GLY A 23 -8.06 -14.84 11.04
N THR A 24 -8.10 -15.59 9.94
CA THR A 24 -7.44 -16.90 9.83
C THR A 24 -5.93 -16.74 9.93
N VAL A 25 -5.31 -17.57 10.79
CA VAL A 25 -3.85 -17.62 10.93
C VAL A 25 -3.29 -18.65 9.96
N MET A 26 -2.39 -18.22 9.07
CA MET A 26 -1.71 -19.13 8.12
C MET A 26 -0.22 -19.20 8.43
N ILE A 27 0.28 -20.42 8.58
CA ILE A 27 1.70 -20.72 8.76
C ILE A 27 2.27 -21.24 7.44
N LYS A 28 3.24 -20.50 6.90
CA LYS A 28 3.98 -20.94 5.72
C LYS A 28 5.30 -21.55 6.17
N ALA A 29 5.47 -22.86 5.95
CA ALA A 29 6.59 -23.66 6.45
C ALA A 29 7.41 -24.34 5.35
N PRO A 30 8.73 -24.55 5.55
CA PRO A 30 9.50 -25.49 4.75
C PRO A 30 8.97 -26.92 4.90
N LYS A 31 9.09 -27.75 3.84
CA LYS A 31 8.64 -29.15 3.87
C LYS A 31 9.32 -29.99 4.96
N PHE A 32 10.57 -29.64 5.32
CA PHE A 32 11.36 -30.40 6.30
C PHE A 32 11.06 -30.05 7.76
N VAL A 33 10.27 -28.98 8.02
CA VAL A 33 9.91 -28.57 9.38
C VAL A 33 8.77 -29.45 9.89
N SER A 34 8.93 -30.03 11.07
CA SER A 34 7.93 -30.89 11.70
C SER A 34 6.74 -30.07 12.25
N ASP A 35 5.59 -30.74 12.38
CA ASP A 35 4.39 -30.09 12.95
C ASP A 35 4.59 -29.70 14.42
N ALA A 36 5.40 -30.47 15.16
CA ALA A 36 5.78 -30.13 16.53
C ALA A 36 6.61 -28.82 16.61
N GLU A 37 7.51 -28.58 15.64
CA GLU A 37 8.26 -27.32 15.57
C GLU A 37 7.36 -26.15 15.17
N ILE A 38 6.41 -26.36 14.26
CA ILE A 38 5.39 -25.38 13.90
C ILE A 38 4.54 -25.04 15.12
N GLY A 39 4.09 -26.04 15.89
CA GLY A 39 3.32 -25.82 17.11
C GLY A 39 4.07 -24.98 18.14
N ARG A 40 5.37 -25.27 18.38
CA ARG A 40 6.22 -24.45 19.27
C ARG A 40 6.38 -23.01 18.75
N PHE A 41 6.53 -22.84 17.44
CA PHE A 41 6.61 -21.52 16.82
C PHE A 41 5.32 -20.71 17.02
N VAL A 42 4.14 -21.31 16.86
CA VAL A 42 2.84 -20.69 17.09
C VAL A 42 2.66 -20.34 18.57
N SER A 43 2.92 -21.30 19.48
CA SER A 43 2.79 -21.11 20.92
C SER A 43 3.69 -19.99 21.45
N SER A 44 4.92 -19.88 20.93
CA SER A 44 5.85 -18.79 21.32
C SER A 44 5.39 -17.39 20.90
N ARG A 45 4.34 -17.28 20.08
CA ARG A 45 3.80 -16.03 19.54
C ARG A 45 2.32 -15.85 19.78
N SER A 46 1.73 -16.61 20.70
CA SER A 46 0.30 -16.57 21.01
C SER A 46 -0.23 -15.16 21.26
N ASP A 47 0.44 -14.40 22.11
CA ASP A 47 0.03 -13.00 22.42
C ASP A 47 0.05 -12.10 21.20
N TRP A 48 1.04 -12.26 20.33
CA TRP A 48 1.13 -11.48 19.09
C TRP A 48 0.00 -11.87 18.12
N ILE A 49 -0.31 -13.17 18.03
CA ILE A 49 -1.41 -13.68 17.19
C ILE A 49 -2.73 -13.11 17.65
N GLU A 50 -3.06 -13.24 18.93
CA GLU A 50 -4.33 -12.76 19.50
C GLU A 50 -4.51 -11.26 19.28
N LYS A 51 -3.48 -10.46 19.58
CA LYS A 51 -3.50 -9.01 19.35
C LYS A 51 -3.69 -8.68 17.87
N THR A 52 -3.03 -9.43 16.98
CA THR A 52 -3.08 -9.18 15.53
C THR A 52 -4.42 -9.60 14.95
N VAL A 53 -4.96 -10.76 15.32
CA VAL A 53 -6.29 -11.23 14.91
C VAL A 53 -7.37 -10.23 15.33
N LYS A 54 -7.38 -9.83 16.61
CA LYS A 54 -8.33 -8.83 17.12
C LYS A 54 -8.25 -7.51 16.34
N LYS A 55 -7.03 -7.02 16.07
CA LYS A 55 -6.81 -5.81 15.30
C LYS A 55 -7.32 -5.93 13.86
N VAL A 56 -7.07 -7.08 13.21
CA VAL A 56 -7.51 -7.35 11.83
C VAL A 56 -9.03 -7.42 11.75
N LEU A 57 -9.67 -8.13 12.66
CA LEU A 57 -11.14 -8.29 12.69
C LEU A 57 -11.85 -6.94 12.93
N VAL A 58 -11.38 -6.15 13.92
CA VAL A 58 -11.96 -4.81 14.18
C VAL A 58 -11.79 -3.88 12.97
N LYS A 59 -10.61 -3.91 12.34
CA LYS A 59 -10.36 -3.13 11.13
C LYS A 59 -11.30 -3.54 9.99
N ASN A 60 -11.46 -4.84 9.75
CA ASN A 60 -12.28 -5.33 8.64
C ASN A 60 -13.78 -5.14 8.87
N ALA A 61 -14.26 -5.21 10.11
CA ALA A 61 -15.65 -4.86 10.44
C ALA A 61 -15.96 -3.41 10.01
N GLY A 62 -15.08 -2.45 10.31
CA GLY A 62 -15.23 -1.07 9.85
C GLY A 62 -15.10 -0.90 8.33
N LEU A 63 -14.32 -1.75 7.64
CA LEU A 63 -14.16 -1.69 6.19
C LEU A 63 -15.36 -2.31 5.44
N SER A 64 -16.07 -3.28 6.01
CA SER A 64 -17.24 -3.91 5.39
C SER A 64 -18.44 -2.99 5.32
N GLU A 65 -18.51 -1.95 6.15
CA GLU A 65 -19.57 -0.92 6.16
C GLU A 65 -19.31 0.21 5.14
N VAL A 66 -18.15 0.24 4.50
CA VAL A 66 -17.80 1.28 3.54
C VAL A 66 -18.57 1.05 2.23
N GLU A 67 -19.40 2.01 1.85
CA GLU A 67 -20.10 2.00 0.57
C GLU A 67 -19.11 2.08 -0.60
N ARG A 68 -19.25 1.15 -1.54
CA ARG A 68 -18.41 1.10 -2.74
C ARG A 68 -18.93 2.05 -3.80
N MET A 69 -18.01 2.68 -4.49
CA MET A 69 -18.33 3.54 -5.63
C MET A 69 -18.88 2.75 -6.80
N THR A 70 -19.89 3.31 -7.44
CA THR A 70 -20.41 2.83 -8.73
C THR A 70 -19.41 3.11 -9.86
N ASP A 71 -19.56 2.42 -10.99
CA ASP A 71 -18.73 2.66 -12.18
C ASP A 71 -18.85 4.10 -12.70
N THR A 72 -20.00 4.73 -12.53
CA THR A 72 -20.22 6.12 -12.92
C THR A 72 -19.43 7.08 -12.06
N GLU A 73 -19.48 6.91 -10.73
CA GLU A 73 -18.68 7.70 -9.79
C GLU A 73 -17.20 7.50 -10.01
N LEU A 74 -16.76 6.27 -10.26
CA LEU A 74 -15.35 5.98 -10.58
C LEU A 74 -14.89 6.68 -11.88
N ARG A 75 -15.75 6.76 -12.92
CA ARG A 75 -15.43 7.51 -14.14
C ARG A 75 -15.27 9.00 -13.88
N VAL A 76 -16.18 9.58 -13.09
CA VAL A 76 -16.10 10.99 -12.67
C VAL A 76 -14.85 11.24 -11.85
N LEU A 77 -14.58 10.38 -10.87
CA LEU A 77 -13.41 10.50 -9.99
C LEU A 77 -12.10 10.41 -10.77
N LYS A 78 -11.99 9.50 -11.76
CA LYS A 78 -10.80 9.39 -12.62
C LYS A 78 -10.55 10.67 -13.42
N ARG A 79 -11.61 11.31 -13.95
CA ARG A 79 -11.49 12.59 -14.65
C ARG A 79 -11.01 13.70 -13.71
N LYS A 80 -11.63 13.79 -12.51
CA LYS A 80 -11.23 14.75 -11.48
C LYS A 80 -9.77 14.53 -11.07
N ALA A 81 -9.39 13.29 -10.75
CA ALA A 81 -8.01 12.95 -10.39
C ALA A 81 -7.01 13.33 -11.49
N ARG A 82 -7.35 13.09 -12.76
CA ARG A 82 -6.49 13.49 -13.88
C ARG A 82 -6.29 15.00 -13.94
N ALA A 83 -7.37 15.77 -13.82
CA ALA A 83 -7.30 17.24 -13.84
C ALA A 83 -6.47 17.82 -12.70
N MET A 84 -6.47 17.16 -11.53
CA MET A 84 -5.70 17.62 -10.36
C MET A 84 -4.24 17.15 -10.40
N ILE A 85 -3.98 15.93 -10.86
CA ILE A 85 -2.65 15.31 -10.81
C ILE A 85 -1.75 15.78 -11.96
N MET A 86 -2.30 15.98 -13.17
CA MET A 86 -1.48 16.34 -14.34
C MET A 86 -0.67 17.62 -14.12
N PRO A 87 -1.24 18.75 -13.64
CA PRO A 87 -0.47 19.96 -13.37
C PRO A 87 0.66 19.72 -12.36
N LEU A 88 0.41 18.91 -11.31
CA LEU A 88 1.43 18.57 -10.31
C LEU A 88 2.56 17.71 -10.90
N VAL A 89 2.24 16.78 -11.81
CA VAL A 89 3.27 15.97 -12.48
C VAL A 89 4.16 16.87 -13.36
N GLU A 90 3.59 17.80 -14.10
CA GLU A 90 4.33 18.75 -14.93
C GLU A 90 5.21 19.64 -14.07
N GLU A 91 4.65 20.29 -13.04
CA GLU A 91 5.37 21.14 -12.09
C GLU A 91 6.56 20.43 -11.45
N TYR A 92 6.32 19.27 -10.85
CA TYR A 92 7.38 18.56 -10.13
C TYR A 92 8.37 17.85 -11.05
N ALA A 93 7.98 17.45 -12.26
CA ALA A 93 8.93 16.90 -13.23
C ALA A 93 9.96 17.97 -13.64
N ASP A 94 9.50 19.20 -13.88
CA ASP A 94 10.38 20.34 -14.20
C ASP A 94 11.26 20.71 -13.01
N LEU A 95 10.70 20.87 -11.81
CA LEU A 95 11.46 21.19 -10.59
C LEU A 95 12.52 20.13 -10.27
N MET A 96 12.21 18.85 -10.45
CA MET A 96 13.11 17.74 -10.18
C MET A 96 14.08 17.46 -11.34
N GLY A 97 13.90 18.10 -12.49
CA GLY A 97 14.71 17.87 -13.69
C GLY A 97 14.64 16.42 -14.18
N VAL A 98 13.42 15.83 -14.18
CA VAL A 98 13.19 14.46 -14.63
C VAL A 98 12.16 14.40 -15.75
N THR A 99 12.32 13.44 -16.65
CA THR A 99 11.35 13.16 -17.71
C THR A 99 10.49 11.97 -17.34
N TYR A 100 9.26 11.93 -17.82
CA TYR A 100 8.34 10.82 -17.65
C TYR A 100 7.70 10.40 -18.98
N GLY A 101 7.13 9.21 -19.03
CA GLY A 101 6.40 8.70 -20.18
C GLY A 101 4.91 9.02 -20.10
N THR A 102 4.06 8.01 -20.27
CA THR A 102 2.61 8.19 -20.17
C THR A 102 2.14 8.27 -18.72
N VAL A 103 1.10 9.10 -18.48
CA VAL A 103 0.41 9.18 -17.18
C VAL A 103 -0.96 8.52 -17.29
N SER A 104 -1.24 7.56 -16.43
CA SER A 104 -2.52 6.87 -16.35
C SER A 104 -3.17 7.03 -14.98
N ILE A 105 -4.49 7.25 -14.94
CA ILE A 105 -5.28 7.24 -13.71
C ILE A 105 -6.06 5.93 -13.62
N ARG A 106 -5.87 5.21 -12.52
CA ARG A 106 -6.45 3.87 -12.34
C ARG A 106 -7.21 3.77 -11.01
N ALA A 107 -8.17 2.84 -10.94
CA ALA A 107 -8.78 2.39 -9.69
C ALA A 107 -8.05 1.11 -9.25
N GLN A 108 -7.16 1.21 -8.26
CA GLN A 108 -6.33 0.09 -7.79
C GLN A 108 -6.50 -0.10 -6.29
N LYS A 109 -6.70 -1.35 -5.84
CA LYS A 109 -6.94 -1.66 -4.42
C LYS A 109 -5.67 -1.76 -3.56
N THR A 110 -4.47 -1.69 -4.15
CA THR A 110 -3.22 -2.06 -3.44
C THR A 110 -2.12 -1.00 -3.46
N ARG A 111 -2.25 0.05 -4.28
CA ARG A 111 -1.19 1.06 -4.38
C ARG A 111 -1.75 2.44 -4.78
N TRP A 112 -1.06 3.49 -4.34
CA TRP A 112 -1.42 4.88 -4.61
C TRP A 112 -0.84 5.39 -5.93
N GLY A 113 0.33 4.90 -6.28
CA GLY A 113 1.01 5.18 -7.53
C GLY A 113 1.93 4.05 -7.95
N SER A 114 2.54 4.19 -9.12
CA SER A 114 3.67 3.37 -9.58
C SER A 114 4.39 4.04 -10.73
N CYS A 115 5.71 3.90 -10.75
CA CYS A 115 6.57 4.28 -11.86
C CYS A 115 7.21 3.03 -12.47
N SER A 116 7.12 2.85 -13.78
CA SER A 116 7.83 1.77 -14.49
C SER A 116 9.26 2.18 -14.82
N SER A 117 10.12 1.21 -15.14
CA SER A 117 11.49 1.45 -15.64
C SER A 117 11.52 2.32 -16.90
N LYS A 118 10.46 2.28 -17.72
CA LYS A 118 10.29 3.14 -18.90
C LYS A 118 9.77 4.54 -18.58
N GLY A 119 9.50 4.85 -17.31
CA GLY A 119 9.02 6.15 -16.85
C GLY A 119 7.50 6.33 -16.97
N ASN A 120 6.72 5.31 -17.27
CA ASN A 120 5.27 5.43 -17.24
C ASN A 120 4.77 5.53 -15.80
N LEU A 121 3.94 6.53 -15.52
CA LEU A 121 3.39 6.83 -14.22
C LEU A 121 1.93 6.36 -14.15
N ASN A 122 1.55 5.72 -13.05
CA ASN A 122 0.16 5.44 -12.76
C ASN A 122 -0.19 6.05 -11.40
N PHE A 123 -1.36 6.67 -11.31
CA PHE A 123 -1.87 7.23 -10.06
C PHE A 123 -3.27 6.68 -9.77
N ASN A 124 -3.55 6.48 -8.48
CA ASN A 124 -4.87 6.03 -8.05
C ASN A 124 -5.85 7.20 -8.09
N CYS A 125 -7.04 6.97 -8.66
CA CYS A 125 -8.09 7.99 -8.71
C CYS A 125 -8.55 8.46 -7.32
N LEU A 126 -8.41 7.61 -6.30
CA LEU A 126 -8.74 7.95 -4.91
C LEU A 126 -7.89 9.09 -4.33
N LEU A 127 -6.77 9.43 -4.95
CA LEU A 127 -5.98 10.62 -4.58
C LEU A 127 -6.79 11.91 -4.67
N ALA A 128 -7.79 11.99 -5.58
CA ALA A 128 -8.70 13.13 -5.68
C ALA A 128 -9.65 13.29 -4.49
N LEU A 129 -9.67 12.34 -3.56
CA LEU A 129 -10.38 12.39 -2.28
C LEU A 129 -9.46 12.73 -1.11
N CYS A 130 -8.15 12.82 -1.36
CA CYS A 130 -7.15 13.13 -0.35
C CYS A 130 -6.87 14.64 -0.31
N PRO A 131 -6.30 15.15 0.79
CA PRO A 131 -5.71 16.49 0.80
C PRO A 131 -4.68 16.67 -0.31
N GLU A 132 -4.52 17.89 -0.82
CA GLU A 132 -3.58 18.20 -1.91
C GLU A 132 -2.14 17.81 -1.58
N GLY A 133 -1.68 18.02 -0.34
CA GLY A 133 -0.36 17.61 0.11
C GLY A 133 -0.09 16.12 -0.10
N VAL A 134 -1.11 15.27 0.09
CA VAL A 134 -1.02 13.83 -0.15
C VAL A 134 -0.84 13.52 -1.63
N MET A 135 -1.55 14.23 -2.52
CA MET A 135 -1.37 14.08 -3.98
C MET A 135 0.05 14.50 -4.38
N ARG A 136 0.51 15.67 -3.92
CA ARG A 136 1.87 16.17 -4.18
C ARG A 136 2.91 15.15 -3.73
N TYR A 137 2.76 14.59 -2.52
CA TYR A 137 3.65 13.55 -2.01
C TYR A 137 3.71 12.33 -2.93
N VAL A 138 2.57 11.79 -3.38
CA VAL A 138 2.57 10.63 -4.27
C VAL A 138 3.17 10.97 -5.64
N VAL A 139 2.94 12.17 -6.17
CA VAL A 139 3.56 12.63 -7.43
C VAL A 139 5.08 12.70 -7.28
N VAL A 140 5.60 13.36 -6.25
CA VAL A 140 7.05 13.46 -5.96
C VAL A 140 7.65 12.07 -5.76
N HIS A 141 6.95 11.18 -5.05
CA HIS A 141 7.37 9.80 -4.82
C HIS A 141 7.56 9.04 -6.15
N GLU A 142 6.58 9.10 -7.04
CA GLU A 142 6.64 8.39 -8.32
C GLU A 142 7.67 9.01 -9.28
N LEU A 143 7.82 10.34 -9.28
CA LEU A 143 8.86 11.01 -10.06
C LEU A 143 10.27 10.73 -9.52
N SER A 144 10.45 10.57 -8.21
CA SER A 144 11.73 10.17 -7.61
C SER A 144 12.23 8.82 -8.13
N HIS A 145 11.31 7.92 -8.50
CA HIS A 145 11.64 6.65 -9.16
C HIS A 145 12.28 6.82 -10.53
N ARG A 146 12.24 8.01 -11.15
CA ARG A 146 12.96 8.28 -12.40
C ARG A 146 14.47 8.31 -12.21
N ARG A 147 14.95 8.57 -10.99
CA ARG A 147 16.39 8.55 -10.64
C ARG A 147 16.76 7.35 -9.74
N HIS A 148 15.83 6.94 -8.85
CA HIS A 148 16.09 5.89 -7.86
C HIS A 148 14.97 4.87 -7.87
N MET A 149 15.15 3.73 -8.55
CA MET A 149 14.11 2.70 -8.68
C MET A 149 13.79 1.96 -7.37
N ASN A 150 14.67 2.03 -6.37
CA ASN A 150 14.48 1.43 -5.06
C ASN A 150 14.28 2.52 -3.99
N HIS A 151 13.65 2.18 -2.88
CA HIS A 151 13.44 3.08 -1.74
C HIS A 151 14.68 3.17 -0.83
N SER A 152 15.86 3.40 -1.41
CA SER A 152 17.12 3.60 -0.71
C SER A 152 17.14 4.93 0.08
N LYS A 153 18.22 5.17 0.83
CA LYS A 153 18.41 6.44 1.53
C LYS A 153 18.42 7.62 0.56
N THR A 154 19.07 7.47 -0.61
CA THR A 154 19.12 8.50 -1.67
C THR A 154 17.74 8.80 -2.24
N PHE A 155 16.88 7.78 -2.42
CA PHE A 155 15.49 7.99 -2.81
C PHE A 155 14.74 8.87 -1.81
N TRP A 156 14.80 8.53 -0.51
CA TRP A 156 14.11 9.30 0.51
C TRP A 156 14.69 10.70 0.72
N SER A 157 16.00 10.88 0.54
CA SER A 157 16.62 12.23 0.54
C SER A 157 16.08 13.08 -0.59
N MET A 158 15.91 12.52 -1.80
CA MET A 158 15.31 13.23 -2.92
C MET A 158 13.83 13.58 -2.66
N VAL A 159 13.04 12.65 -2.10
CA VAL A 159 11.66 12.96 -1.71
C VAL A 159 11.60 14.08 -0.68
N GLU A 160 12.47 14.06 0.34
CA GLU A 160 12.52 15.07 1.41
C GLU A 160 12.97 16.45 0.89
N GLU A 161 13.81 16.50 -0.13
CA GLU A 161 14.25 17.73 -0.77
C GLU A 161 13.08 18.51 -1.42
N TYR A 162 12.22 17.81 -2.15
CA TYR A 162 11.08 18.43 -2.85
C TYR A 162 9.78 18.42 -2.04
N MET A 163 9.71 17.65 -0.96
CA MET A 163 8.56 17.53 -0.07
C MET A 163 9.02 17.31 1.38
N PRO A 164 9.46 18.36 2.09
CA PRO A 164 10.00 18.23 3.44
C PRO A 164 9.03 17.61 4.46
N ASP A 165 7.73 17.84 4.26
CA ASP A 165 6.62 17.32 5.09
C ASP A 165 6.12 15.92 4.65
N TYR A 166 6.82 15.22 3.75
CA TYR A 166 6.37 13.93 3.19
C TYR A 166 6.00 12.89 4.25
N LYS A 167 6.62 12.94 5.43
CA LYS A 167 6.35 11.99 6.53
C LYS A 167 4.92 12.12 7.04
N GLU A 168 4.37 13.32 7.08
CA GLU A 168 2.99 13.60 7.47
C GLU A 168 2.01 13.04 6.42
N GLN A 169 2.30 13.30 5.14
CA GLN A 169 1.47 12.83 4.03
C GLN A 169 1.46 11.30 3.93
N LYS A 170 2.62 10.67 4.12
CA LYS A 170 2.76 9.22 4.23
C LYS A 170 1.97 8.65 5.42
N LEU A 171 1.99 9.35 6.56
CA LEU A 171 1.21 8.96 7.74
C LEU A 171 -0.30 9.07 7.49
N TYR A 172 -0.74 10.13 6.78
CA TYR A 172 -2.14 10.26 6.35
C TYR A 172 -2.59 9.04 5.55
N LEU A 173 -1.84 8.63 4.52
CA LEU A 173 -2.15 7.44 3.71
C LEU A 173 -2.13 6.15 4.54
N LYS A 174 -1.24 6.03 5.51
CA LYS A 174 -1.20 4.88 6.43
C LYS A 174 -2.44 4.79 7.32
N ARG A 175 -3.00 5.94 7.74
CA ARG A 175 -4.17 6.00 8.64
C ARG A 175 -5.49 5.86 7.88
N ASN A 176 -5.60 6.47 6.71
CA ASN A 176 -6.87 6.61 5.97
C ASN A 176 -6.94 5.72 4.73
N GLY A 177 -5.81 5.17 4.29
CA GLY A 177 -5.70 4.48 3.01
C GLY A 177 -6.60 3.27 2.88
N ASP A 178 -6.75 2.49 3.93
CA ASP A 178 -7.59 1.29 3.92
C ASP A 178 -9.08 1.62 3.71
N LEU A 179 -9.57 2.67 4.40
CA LEU A 179 -10.96 3.14 4.25
C LEU A 179 -11.22 3.69 2.84
N LEU A 180 -10.25 4.43 2.29
CA LEU A 180 -10.35 4.93 0.92
C LEU A 180 -10.34 3.77 -0.09
N MET A 181 -9.42 2.81 0.05
CA MET A 181 -9.30 1.65 -0.85
C MET A 181 -10.53 0.72 -0.77
N ALA A 182 -11.22 0.66 0.37
CA ALA A 182 -12.44 -0.13 0.53
C ALA A 182 -13.60 0.38 -0.34
N ARG A 183 -13.54 1.64 -0.80
CA ARG A 183 -14.54 2.24 -1.71
C ARG A 183 -14.44 1.74 -3.17
N LEU A 184 -13.39 1.00 -3.51
CA LEU A 184 -13.21 0.32 -4.80
C LEU A 184 -13.75 -1.13 -4.69
#